data_b4bc2914259ee806059633e5f6a17a13
#
_entry.id   b4bc2914259ee806059633e5f6a17a13
#
_cell.length_a   1.000
_cell.length_b   1.000
_cell.length_c   1.000
_cell.angle_alpha   90.00
_cell.angle_beta   90.00
_cell.angle_gamma   90.00
#
_symmetry.space_group_name_H-M   'P 1'
#
loop_
_entity.id
_entity.type
_entity.pdbx_description
1 polymer ?
#
loop_
_entity_poly.entity_id
_entity_poly.type
_entity_poly.pdbx_seq_one_letter_code
_entity_poly.pdbx_strand_id
1 'polypeptide(L)'
;GGFQVFSLSKLRKITEEGQIVTNLITTFPATQIANPEIFPSLLFYYGMLTITAKRGNYLVLSIPNNNVRKQYYEFLLEEYQDKRHINLNDLGLMFYDMAYDGHWRESLEFIANAYKENSSVRSAIEGERNIQGFFTAYLSVNAYYLTAPEVELNHGYCDLFLMPDLLRYEVKHSYILELKYLSSKDTEEKAETQWKEAVEQ
;
A
#
# COMPACT_ATOMS: atom_id res chain seq x y z
N GLY A 1 -19.75 -8.32 8.34
CA GLY A 1 -19.62 -9.73 8.52
C GLY A 1 -18.22 -10.31 8.31
N GLY A 2 -18.09 -11.59 8.71
CA GLY A 2 -16.79 -12.28 8.70
C GLY A 2 -16.13 -12.39 7.31
N PHE A 3 -16.87 -12.42 6.21
CA PHE A 3 -16.32 -12.47 4.85
C PHE A 3 -15.50 -11.22 4.52
N GLN A 4 -16.01 -10.05 4.83
CA GLN A 4 -15.34 -8.78 4.54
C GLN A 4 -14.01 -8.64 5.30
N VAL A 5 -14.01 -8.97 6.59
CA VAL A 5 -12.79 -8.92 7.43
C VAL A 5 -11.73 -9.91 6.93
N PHE A 6 -12.12 -11.12 6.55
CA PHE A 6 -11.20 -12.15 6.07
C PHE A 6 -10.64 -11.82 4.67
N SER A 7 -11.47 -11.31 3.77
CA SER A 7 -11.04 -10.88 2.43
C SER A 7 -10.05 -9.72 2.51
N LEU A 8 -10.28 -8.76 3.41
CA LEU A 8 -9.37 -7.65 3.67
C LEU A 8 -8.00 -8.11 4.20
N SER A 9 -7.97 -9.08 5.09
CA SER A 9 -6.70 -9.61 5.60
C SER A 9 -5.88 -10.29 4.50
N LYS A 10 -6.53 -11.03 3.60
CA LYS A 10 -5.87 -11.64 2.42
C LYS A 10 -5.43 -10.57 1.42
N LEU A 11 -6.25 -9.54 1.16
CA LEU A 11 -5.87 -8.42 0.30
C LEU A 11 -4.66 -7.67 0.82
N ARG A 12 -4.62 -7.33 2.11
CA ARG A 12 -3.45 -6.71 2.74
C ARG A 12 -2.21 -7.56 2.55
N LYS A 13 -2.29 -8.86 2.84
CA LYS A 13 -1.17 -9.78 2.64
C LYS A 13 -0.68 -9.80 1.19
N ILE A 14 -1.59 -9.88 0.22
CA ILE A 14 -1.24 -9.84 -1.22
C ILE A 14 -0.57 -8.52 -1.57
N THR A 15 -1.03 -7.40 -1.01
CA THR A 15 -0.50 -6.08 -1.30
C THR A 15 0.88 -5.86 -0.66
N GLU A 16 1.07 -6.30 0.58
CA GLU A 16 2.32 -6.18 1.32
C GLU A 16 3.40 -7.13 0.80
N GLU A 17 3.05 -8.40 0.55
CA GLU A 17 4.00 -9.42 0.11
C GLU A 17 4.11 -9.52 -1.43
N GLY A 18 3.20 -8.86 -2.17
CA GLY A 18 3.09 -8.95 -3.63
C GLY A 18 2.62 -10.31 -4.14
N GLN A 19 2.40 -11.28 -3.24
CA GLN A 19 2.06 -12.67 -3.57
C GLN A 19 1.27 -13.39 -2.48
N ILE A 20 0.61 -14.48 -2.85
CA ILE A 20 -0.04 -15.41 -1.94
C ILE A 20 0.19 -16.85 -2.39
N VAL A 21 0.43 -17.75 -1.42
CA VAL A 21 0.54 -19.19 -1.68
C VAL A 21 -0.78 -19.85 -1.37
N THR A 22 -1.40 -20.50 -2.35
CA THR A 22 -2.74 -21.10 -2.23
C THR A 22 -2.96 -22.22 -3.23
N ASN A 23 -4.04 -22.98 -3.03
CA ASN A 23 -4.60 -23.86 -4.06
C ASN A 23 -5.68 -23.12 -4.84
N LEU A 24 -5.71 -23.30 -6.16
CA LEU A 24 -6.81 -22.79 -6.97
C LEU A 24 -8.00 -23.75 -6.88
N ILE A 25 -9.13 -23.19 -6.51
CA ILE A 25 -10.42 -23.86 -6.56
C ILE A 25 -11.00 -23.60 -7.96
N THR A 26 -11.06 -24.64 -8.79
CA THR A 26 -11.44 -24.50 -10.20
C THR A 26 -12.94 -24.59 -10.45
N THR A 27 -13.70 -25.13 -9.48
CA THR A 27 -15.14 -25.32 -9.63
C THR A 27 -15.83 -24.99 -8.31
N PHE A 28 -16.72 -24.01 -8.33
CA PHE A 28 -17.56 -23.65 -7.18
C PHE A 28 -18.90 -23.10 -7.67
N PRO A 29 -20.00 -23.44 -6.99
CA PRO A 29 -21.31 -22.89 -7.32
C PRO A 29 -21.38 -21.40 -6.94
N ALA A 30 -22.22 -20.62 -7.64
CA ALA A 30 -22.38 -19.18 -7.40
C ALA A 30 -22.74 -18.86 -5.94
N THR A 31 -23.43 -19.76 -5.26
CA THR A 31 -23.79 -19.61 -3.83
C THR A 31 -22.59 -19.62 -2.87
N GLN A 32 -21.44 -20.11 -3.33
CA GLN A 32 -20.21 -20.17 -2.53
C GLN A 32 -19.23 -19.02 -2.80
N ILE A 33 -19.55 -18.10 -3.70
CA ILE A 33 -18.70 -16.94 -4.01
C ILE A 33 -18.30 -16.14 -2.75
N ALA A 34 -19.18 -16.09 -1.75
CA ALA A 34 -18.93 -15.46 -0.47
C ALA A 34 -18.03 -16.29 0.47
N ASN A 35 -17.56 -17.47 0.07
CA ASN A 35 -16.62 -18.25 0.89
C ASN A 35 -15.22 -17.65 0.80
N PRO A 36 -14.60 -17.27 1.95
CA PRO A 36 -13.28 -16.67 1.98
C PRO A 36 -12.17 -17.53 1.35
N GLU A 37 -12.31 -18.85 1.35
CA GLU A 37 -11.31 -19.76 0.75
C GLU A 37 -11.28 -19.66 -0.78
N ILE A 38 -12.39 -19.25 -1.40
CA ILE A 38 -12.48 -19.10 -2.87
C ILE A 38 -11.87 -17.76 -3.31
N PHE A 39 -11.73 -16.80 -2.40
CA PHE A 39 -11.33 -15.44 -2.72
C PHE A 39 -10.04 -15.32 -3.56
N PRO A 40 -8.92 -16.01 -3.26
CA PRO A 40 -7.74 -15.98 -4.12
C PRO A 40 -7.99 -16.55 -5.52
N SER A 41 -8.85 -17.56 -5.64
CA SER A 41 -9.24 -18.15 -6.93
C SER A 41 -10.06 -17.16 -7.75
N LEU A 42 -10.98 -16.43 -7.13
CA LEU A 42 -11.73 -15.34 -7.78
C LEU A 42 -10.79 -14.27 -8.31
N LEU A 43 -9.85 -13.79 -7.49
CA LEU A 43 -8.86 -12.79 -7.92
C LEU A 43 -8.03 -13.29 -9.11
N PHE A 44 -7.67 -14.56 -9.13
CA PHE A 44 -6.98 -15.17 -10.28
C PHE A 44 -7.86 -15.18 -11.52
N TYR A 45 -9.12 -15.63 -11.45
CA TYR A 45 -10.03 -15.67 -12.59
C TYR A 45 -10.43 -14.30 -13.13
N TYR A 46 -10.44 -13.28 -12.28
CA TYR A 46 -10.62 -11.89 -12.69
C TYR A 46 -9.35 -11.22 -13.22
N GLY A 47 -8.22 -11.94 -13.30
CA GLY A 47 -6.95 -11.38 -13.78
C GLY A 47 -6.26 -10.46 -12.78
N MET A 48 -6.71 -10.43 -11.54
CA MET A 48 -6.11 -9.66 -10.45
C MET A 48 -4.87 -10.34 -9.86
N LEU A 49 -4.72 -11.63 -10.05
CA LEU A 49 -3.53 -12.43 -9.72
C LEU A 49 -3.10 -13.27 -10.91
N THR A 50 -1.82 -13.59 -10.98
CA THR A 50 -1.23 -14.51 -11.97
C THR A 50 -0.37 -15.56 -11.29
N ILE A 51 -0.24 -16.73 -11.89
CA ILE A 51 0.65 -17.79 -11.38
C ILE A 51 2.09 -17.44 -11.72
N THR A 52 2.95 -17.35 -10.72
CA THR A 52 4.39 -17.07 -10.89
C THR A 52 5.28 -18.24 -10.51
N ALA A 53 4.82 -19.14 -9.62
CA ALA A 53 5.59 -20.30 -9.21
C ALA A 53 4.68 -21.41 -8.67
N LYS A 54 5.30 -22.56 -8.43
CA LYS A 54 4.68 -23.71 -7.78
C LYS A 54 5.53 -24.15 -6.57
N ARG A 55 4.87 -24.39 -5.44
CA ARG A 55 5.49 -24.93 -4.22
C ARG A 55 4.78 -26.22 -3.81
N GLY A 56 5.32 -27.35 -4.23
CA GLY A 56 4.66 -28.64 -4.05
C GLY A 56 3.30 -28.68 -4.76
N ASN A 57 2.23 -28.87 -4.00
CA ASN A 57 0.85 -28.86 -4.51
C ASN A 57 0.20 -27.47 -4.51
N TYR A 58 0.88 -26.46 -3.99
CA TYR A 58 0.38 -25.08 -3.93
C TYR A 58 0.91 -24.24 -5.08
N LEU A 59 0.14 -23.24 -5.47
CA LEU A 59 0.54 -22.23 -6.43
C LEU A 59 0.92 -20.93 -5.74
N VAL A 60 1.93 -20.27 -6.26
CA VAL A 60 2.29 -18.90 -5.88
C VAL A 60 1.59 -17.98 -6.87
N LEU A 61 0.67 -17.18 -6.36
CA LEU A 61 -0.06 -16.18 -7.14
C LEU A 61 0.48 -14.81 -6.78
N SER A 62 0.81 -13.99 -7.79
CA SER A 62 1.35 -12.65 -7.61
C SER A 62 0.54 -11.61 -8.38
N ILE A 63 0.67 -10.35 -8.00
CA ILE A 63 0.06 -9.23 -8.72
C ILE A 63 0.71 -9.14 -10.11
N PRO A 64 -0.07 -9.15 -11.22
CA PRO A 64 0.49 -9.31 -12.56
C PRO A 64 1.25 -8.07 -13.08
N ASN A 65 0.85 -6.88 -12.67
CA ASN A 65 1.44 -5.62 -13.13
C ASN A 65 1.06 -4.43 -12.23
N ASN A 66 1.67 -3.27 -12.49
CA ASN A 66 1.46 -2.07 -11.70
C ASN A 66 0.03 -1.48 -11.80
N ASN A 67 -0.67 -1.65 -12.92
CA ASN A 67 -2.05 -1.19 -13.04
C ASN A 67 -2.97 -1.95 -12.10
N VAL A 68 -2.81 -3.28 -12.02
CA VAL A 68 -3.55 -4.12 -11.09
C VAL A 68 -3.13 -3.82 -9.65
N ARG A 69 -1.83 -3.58 -9.40
CA ARG A 69 -1.33 -3.17 -8.08
C ARG A 69 -2.00 -1.88 -7.61
N LYS A 70 -2.13 -0.88 -8.48
CA LYS A 70 -2.84 0.36 -8.19
C LYS A 70 -4.30 0.12 -7.79
N GLN A 71 -5.02 -0.77 -8.50
CA GLN A 71 -6.40 -1.14 -8.14
C GLN A 71 -6.50 -1.77 -6.74
N TYR A 72 -5.52 -2.59 -6.33
CA TYR A 72 -5.46 -3.10 -4.96
C TYR A 72 -5.31 -1.99 -3.93
N TYR A 73 -4.46 -1.00 -4.20
CA TYR A 73 -4.28 0.13 -3.30
C TYR A 73 -5.52 1.02 -3.24
N GLU A 74 -6.16 1.31 -4.38
CA GLU A 74 -7.42 2.05 -4.44
C GLU A 74 -8.51 1.36 -3.60
N PHE A 75 -8.61 0.04 -3.71
CA PHE A 75 -9.55 -0.73 -2.91
C PHE A 75 -9.23 -0.68 -1.40
N LEU A 76 -7.96 -0.83 -1.04
CA LEU A 76 -7.54 -0.70 0.36
C LEU A 76 -7.77 0.72 0.89
N LEU A 77 -7.60 1.73 0.06
CA LEU A 77 -7.85 3.11 0.42
C LEU A 77 -9.33 3.34 0.77
N GLU A 78 -10.27 2.79 0.00
CA GLU A 78 -11.70 2.84 0.31
C GLU A 78 -12.00 2.24 1.69
N GLU A 79 -11.34 1.16 2.05
CA GLU A 79 -11.48 0.51 3.36
C GLU A 79 -10.83 1.30 4.50
N TYR A 80 -9.78 2.06 4.22
CA TYR A 80 -9.15 2.96 5.19
C TYR A 80 -9.97 4.23 5.42
N GLN A 81 -10.84 4.61 4.49
CA GLN A 81 -11.72 5.76 4.57
C GLN A 81 -12.97 5.45 5.44
N ASP A 82 -12.78 5.20 6.73
CA ASP A 82 -13.89 4.98 7.67
C ASP A 82 -14.73 6.26 7.81
N LYS A 83 -15.77 6.40 6.97
CA LYS A 83 -16.86 7.40 7.04
C LYS A 83 -16.56 8.85 6.61
N ARG A 84 -15.37 9.22 6.19
CA ARG A 84 -15.12 10.55 5.62
C ARG A 84 -14.64 10.41 4.18
N HIS A 85 -15.38 11.00 3.26
CA HIS A 85 -14.95 11.12 1.87
C HIS A 85 -13.71 12.00 1.81
N ILE A 86 -12.56 11.37 1.57
CA ILE A 86 -11.34 12.11 1.22
C ILE A 86 -11.57 12.68 -0.17
N ASN A 87 -11.37 13.98 -0.30
CA ASN A 87 -11.40 14.62 -1.60
C ASN A 87 -10.12 14.23 -2.39
N LEU A 88 -10.22 13.20 -3.20
CA LEU A 88 -9.11 12.74 -4.04
C LEU A 88 -8.67 13.79 -5.06
N ASN A 89 -9.53 14.75 -5.40
CA ASN A 89 -9.15 15.86 -6.28
C ASN A 89 -8.17 16.80 -5.60
N ASP A 90 -8.41 17.15 -4.32
CA ASP A 90 -7.50 18.01 -3.57
C ASP A 90 -6.15 17.33 -3.38
N LEU A 91 -6.16 16.02 -3.06
CA LEU A 91 -4.92 15.23 -2.97
C LEU A 91 -4.20 15.16 -4.33
N GLY A 92 -4.94 15.07 -5.43
CA GLY A 92 -4.39 15.10 -6.79
C GLY A 92 -3.66 16.41 -7.11
N LEU A 93 -4.20 17.55 -6.67
CA LEU A 93 -3.55 18.87 -6.80
C LEU A 93 -2.28 18.96 -5.96
N MET A 94 -2.31 18.48 -4.72
CA MET A 94 -1.12 18.41 -3.86
C MET A 94 -0.02 17.54 -4.49
N PHE A 95 -0.38 16.45 -5.16
CA PHE A 95 0.60 15.65 -5.91
C PHE A 95 1.14 16.35 -7.14
N TYR A 96 0.35 17.19 -7.81
CA TYR A 96 0.84 18.03 -8.89
C TYR A 96 1.91 19.00 -8.38
N ASP A 97 1.62 19.75 -7.30
CA ASP A 97 2.55 20.70 -6.69
C ASP A 97 3.82 19.99 -6.19
N MET A 98 3.67 18.79 -5.63
CA MET A 98 4.79 17.94 -5.24
C MET A 98 5.66 17.54 -6.45
N ALA A 99 5.04 17.18 -7.58
CA ALA A 99 5.75 16.70 -8.76
C ALA A 99 6.50 17.81 -9.51
N TYR A 100 5.91 19.00 -9.61
CA TYR A 100 6.42 20.08 -10.45
C TYR A 100 7.10 21.21 -9.68
N ASP A 101 6.64 21.51 -8.46
CA ASP A 101 7.11 22.64 -7.66
C ASP A 101 7.90 22.21 -6.40
N GLY A 102 7.94 20.90 -6.11
CA GLY A 102 8.66 20.37 -4.98
C GLY A 102 7.95 20.57 -3.63
N HIS A 103 6.67 20.93 -3.63
CA HIS A 103 5.87 21.16 -2.43
C HIS A 103 5.35 19.82 -1.85
N TRP A 104 6.25 19.02 -1.32
CA TRP A 104 5.94 17.68 -0.81
C TRP A 104 5.24 17.66 0.55
N ARG A 105 5.43 18.71 1.36
CA ARG A 105 4.98 18.74 2.76
C ARG A 105 3.47 18.59 2.90
N GLU A 106 2.71 19.31 2.10
CA GLU A 106 1.25 19.34 2.19
C GLU A 106 0.63 17.96 1.90
N SER A 107 1.11 17.27 0.88
CA SER A 107 0.63 15.93 0.54
C SER A 107 0.97 14.90 1.61
N LEU A 108 2.19 14.94 2.16
CA LEU A 108 2.59 13.98 3.21
C LEU A 108 1.91 14.28 4.55
N GLU A 109 1.74 15.56 4.93
CA GLU A 109 0.97 15.95 6.12
C GLU A 109 -0.50 15.58 5.99
N PHE A 110 -1.09 15.73 4.80
CA PHE A 110 -2.45 15.26 4.55
C PHE A 110 -2.59 13.75 4.83
N ILE A 111 -1.68 12.93 4.29
CA ILE A 111 -1.68 11.49 4.50
C ILE A 111 -1.45 11.14 5.98
N ALA A 112 -0.51 11.80 6.63
CA ALA A 112 -0.21 11.59 8.05
C ALA A 112 -1.42 11.95 8.96
N ASN A 113 -2.13 13.05 8.66
CA ASN A 113 -3.33 13.43 9.36
C ASN A 113 -4.47 12.43 9.12
N ALA A 114 -4.66 11.97 7.88
CA ALA A 114 -5.62 10.93 7.56
C ALA A 114 -5.34 9.64 8.35
N TYR A 115 -4.08 9.23 8.48
CA TYR A 115 -3.66 8.10 9.33
C TYR A 115 -3.99 8.35 10.80
N LYS A 116 -3.68 9.54 11.31
CA LYS A 116 -3.92 9.91 12.71
C LYS A 116 -5.41 9.90 13.06
N GLU A 117 -6.27 10.32 12.15
CA GLU A 117 -7.71 10.40 12.34
C GLU A 117 -8.43 9.05 12.15
N ASN A 118 -7.80 8.12 11.44
CA ASN A 118 -8.42 6.82 11.14
C ASN A 118 -8.25 5.85 12.31
N SER A 119 -9.26 5.80 13.18
CA SER A 119 -9.25 4.97 14.40
C SER A 119 -9.27 3.47 14.10
N SER A 120 -9.84 3.04 12.98
CA SER A 120 -9.92 1.61 12.61
C SER A 120 -8.54 1.04 12.24
N VAL A 121 -7.71 1.85 11.59
CA VAL A 121 -6.33 1.48 11.23
C VAL A 121 -5.46 1.41 12.48
N ARG A 122 -5.64 2.36 13.42
CA ARG A 122 -4.85 2.42 14.67
C ARG A 122 -5.15 1.27 15.63
N SER A 123 -6.37 0.76 15.64
CA SER A 123 -6.78 -0.33 16.54
C SER A 123 -6.46 -1.72 16.00
N ALA A 124 -6.23 -1.85 14.70
CA ALA A 124 -6.11 -3.15 14.06
C ALA A 124 -4.68 -3.71 14.11
N ILE A 125 -3.67 -2.87 13.93
CA ILE A 125 -2.27 -3.34 13.82
C ILE A 125 -1.32 -2.20 14.24
N GLU A 126 -0.52 -2.42 15.27
CA GLU A 126 0.59 -1.54 15.63
C GLU A 126 1.84 -1.94 14.82
N GLY A 127 2.57 -0.98 14.26
CA GLY A 127 3.88 -1.21 13.65
C GLY A 127 4.14 -0.44 12.34
N GLU A 128 5.40 -0.45 11.96
CA GLU A 128 5.96 0.26 10.82
C GLU A 128 5.33 -0.17 9.48
N ARG A 129 5.12 -1.47 9.28
CA ARG A 129 4.49 -2.02 8.07
C ARG A 129 3.08 -1.49 7.82
N ASN A 130 2.34 -1.18 8.89
CA ASN A 130 0.99 -0.64 8.75
C ASN A 130 1.01 0.80 8.25
N ILE A 131 1.94 1.62 8.76
CA ILE A 131 2.17 2.97 8.26
C ILE A 131 2.61 2.92 6.80
N GLN A 132 3.57 2.06 6.48
CA GLN A 132 4.06 1.86 5.12
C GLN A 132 2.92 1.48 4.16
N GLY A 133 2.09 0.50 4.51
CA GLY A 133 0.93 0.10 3.70
C GLY A 133 -0.09 1.22 3.51
N PHE A 134 -0.36 2.00 4.57
CA PHE A 134 -1.26 3.15 4.50
C PHE A 134 -0.72 4.24 3.59
N PHE A 135 0.53 4.66 3.77
CA PHE A 135 1.18 5.66 2.91
C PHE A 135 1.25 5.18 1.46
N THR A 136 1.59 3.90 1.25
CA THR A 136 1.63 3.31 -0.10
C THR A 136 0.27 3.39 -0.79
N ALA A 137 -0.82 3.10 -0.08
CA ALA A 137 -2.18 3.18 -0.64
C ALA A 137 -2.51 4.60 -1.11
N TYR A 138 -2.26 5.60 -0.27
CA TYR A 138 -2.51 7.01 -0.61
C TYR A 138 -1.59 7.51 -1.72
N LEU A 139 -0.30 7.23 -1.64
CA LEU A 139 0.67 7.65 -2.63
C LEU A 139 0.47 6.95 -4.00
N SER A 140 -0.11 5.75 -4.02
CA SER A 140 -0.32 5.01 -5.26
C SER A 140 -1.50 5.51 -6.10
N VAL A 141 -2.39 6.35 -5.56
CA VAL A 141 -3.48 6.95 -6.36
C VAL A 141 -3.02 8.14 -7.19
N ASN A 142 -1.80 8.66 -6.96
CA ASN A 142 -1.25 9.72 -7.79
C ASN A 142 -1.02 9.26 -9.24
N ALA A 143 -0.95 10.23 -10.18
CA ALA A 143 -0.69 9.96 -11.60
C ALA A 143 0.80 10.08 -11.97
N TYR A 144 1.60 10.80 -11.16
CA TYR A 144 2.94 11.29 -11.53
C TYR A 144 4.06 10.34 -11.16
N TYR A 145 3.80 9.42 -10.20
CA TYR A 145 4.81 8.52 -9.66
C TYR A 145 4.38 7.07 -9.72
N LEU A 146 5.35 6.20 -9.96
CA LEU A 146 5.26 4.79 -9.62
C LEU A 146 5.73 4.64 -8.16
N THR A 147 4.80 4.33 -7.25
CA THR A 147 5.13 4.10 -5.85
C THR A 147 5.69 2.71 -5.68
N ALA A 148 6.95 2.60 -5.31
CA ALA A 148 7.65 1.35 -5.11
C ALA A 148 8.04 1.19 -3.64
N PRO A 149 7.45 0.25 -2.90
CA PRO A 149 7.87 -0.10 -1.54
C PRO A 149 9.12 -0.98 -1.55
N GLU A 150 9.92 -0.87 -0.49
CA GLU A 150 11.09 -1.72 -0.22
C GLU A 150 12.07 -1.81 -1.41
N VAL A 151 12.43 -0.65 -1.98
CA VAL A 151 13.37 -0.60 -3.10
C VAL A 151 14.80 -0.72 -2.58
N GLU A 152 15.56 -1.67 -3.13
CA GLU A 152 16.97 -1.80 -2.88
C GLU A 152 17.74 -0.67 -3.58
N LEU A 153 18.48 0.09 -2.80
CA LEU A 153 19.40 1.12 -3.25
C LEU A 153 20.83 0.67 -2.95
N ASN A 154 21.85 1.39 -3.41
CA ASN A 154 23.27 0.97 -3.36
C ASN A 154 23.79 0.49 -1.99
N HIS A 155 23.18 0.91 -0.89
CA HIS A 155 23.65 0.58 0.47
C HIS A 155 22.54 0.16 1.44
N GLY A 156 21.31 -0.11 0.94
CA GLY A 156 20.20 -0.50 1.80
C GLY A 156 18.88 -0.50 1.06
N TYR A 157 17.82 -0.58 1.84
CA TYR A 157 16.44 -0.53 1.34
C TYR A 157 15.81 0.76 1.83
N CYS A 158 15.07 1.46 0.97
CA CYS A 158 14.19 2.53 1.40
C CYS A 158 12.75 2.01 1.55
N ASP A 159 12.02 2.58 2.49
CA ASP A 159 10.64 2.16 2.72
C ASP A 159 9.73 2.44 1.52
N LEU A 160 9.84 3.62 0.92
CA LEU A 160 9.07 4.01 -0.24
C LEU A 160 9.91 4.86 -1.20
N PHE A 161 9.87 4.51 -2.48
CA PHE A 161 10.42 5.32 -3.54
C PHE A 161 9.31 5.80 -4.47
N LEU A 162 9.17 7.12 -4.63
CA LEU A 162 8.31 7.75 -5.61
C LEU A 162 9.11 7.99 -6.89
N MET A 163 9.08 7.00 -7.76
CA MET A 163 9.78 7.03 -9.04
C MET A 163 8.96 7.80 -10.08
N PRO A 164 9.47 8.88 -10.66
CA PRO A 164 8.76 9.66 -11.68
C PRO A 164 8.34 8.83 -12.89
N ASP A 165 7.09 8.96 -13.34
CA ASP A 165 6.64 8.40 -14.61
C ASP A 165 7.01 9.34 -15.77
N LEU A 166 8.30 9.36 -16.10
CA LEU A 166 8.86 10.21 -17.15
C LEU A 166 8.41 9.82 -18.57
N LEU A 167 7.72 8.70 -18.73
CA LEU A 167 7.12 8.31 -20.01
C LEU A 167 5.85 9.11 -20.32
N ARG A 168 5.17 9.59 -19.27
CA ARG A 168 3.88 10.28 -19.39
C ARG A 168 3.94 11.75 -18.99
N TYR A 169 4.84 12.09 -18.05
CA TYR A 169 4.88 13.38 -17.39
C TYR A 169 6.32 13.91 -17.27
N GLU A 170 6.49 15.19 -17.43
CA GLU A 170 7.77 15.87 -17.19
C GLU A 170 7.93 16.23 -15.71
N VAL A 171 7.92 15.22 -14.85
CA VAL A 171 8.07 15.37 -13.40
C VAL A 171 9.48 15.85 -13.09
N LYS A 172 9.59 16.87 -12.22
CA LYS A 172 10.88 17.51 -11.88
C LYS A 172 11.51 16.97 -10.61
N HIS A 173 10.73 16.35 -9.74
CA HIS A 173 11.16 15.89 -8.42
C HIS A 173 10.86 14.42 -8.24
N SER A 174 11.75 13.69 -7.58
CA SER A 174 11.57 12.33 -7.09
C SER A 174 11.79 12.30 -5.58
N TYR A 175 11.21 11.32 -4.90
CA TYR A 175 11.26 11.27 -3.44
C TYR A 175 11.57 9.89 -2.93
N ILE A 176 12.42 9.84 -1.92
CA ILE A 176 12.64 8.67 -1.08
C ILE A 176 12.03 9.00 0.28
N LEU A 177 11.20 8.10 0.79
CA LEU A 177 10.59 8.25 2.10
C LEU A 177 11.07 7.12 3.00
N GLU A 178 11.50 7.51 4.18
CA GLU A 178 11.81 6.62 5.29
C GLU A 178 10.76 6.82 6.37
N LEU A 179 10.14 5.74 6.82
CA LEU A 179 9.04 5.76 7.77
C LEU A 179 9.50 5.15 9.08
N LYS A 180 9.30 5.85 10.19
CA LYS A 180 9.59 5.33 11.51
C LYS A 180 8.33 5.33 12.37
N TYR A 181 8.06 4.22 13.03
CA TYR A 181 6.92 4.07 13.91
C TYR A 181 7.29 4.41 15.35
N LEU A 182 6.53 5.36 15.90
CA LEU A 182 6.58 5.69 17.32
C LEU A 182 5.26 5.35 17.97
N SER A 183 5.31 4.51 18.99
CA SER A 183 4.14 4.24 19.81
C SER A 183 3.90 5.40 20.80
N SER A 184 2.68 5.52 21.30
CA SER A 184 2.34 6.52 22.32
C SER A 184 3.10 6.34 23.66
N LYS A 185 3.80 5.22 23.83
CA LYS A 185 4.61 4.90 25.01
C LYS A 185 6.10 5.22 24.82
N ASP A 186 6.50 5.56 23.60
CA ASP A 186 7.90 5.86 23.31
C ASP A 186 8.29 7.25 23.76
N THR A 187 9.55 7.41 24.15
CA THR A 187 10.10 8.68 24.68
C THR A 187 10.58 9.58 23.56
N GLU A 188 10.72 10.88 23.84
CA GLU A 188 11.30 11.86 22.91
C GLU A 188 12.73 11.46 22.49
N GLU A 189 13.51 10.90 23.42
CA GLU A 189 14.87 10.41 23.15
C GLU A 189 14.91 9.28 22.12
N LYS A 190 13.91 8.39 22.15
CA LYS A 190 13.74 7.35 21.11
C LYS A 190 13.35 7.96 19.78
N ALA A 191 12.50 8.98 19.76
CA ALA A 191 12.13 9.69 18.56
C ALA A 191 13.35 10.36 17.88
N GLU A 192 14.20 11.03 18.68
CA GLU A 192 15.44 11.64 18.16
C GLU A 192 16.42 10.58 17.61
N THR A 193 16.53 9.44 18.27
CA THR A 193 17.39 8.34 17.82
C THR A 193 16.90 7.79 16.47
N GLN A 194 15.61 7.49 16.35
CA GLN A 194 15.03 7.00 15.10
C GLN A 194 15.10 8.02 13.97
N TRP A 195 14.97 9.32 14.28
CA TRP A 195 15.18 10.39 13.31
C TRP A 195 16.59 10.39 12.75
N LYS A 196 17.60 10.27 13.61
CA LYS A 196 19.01 10.21 13.18
C LYS A 196 19.28 8.97 12.32
N GLU A 197 18.77 7.82 12.72
CA GLU A 197 18.87 6.58 11.93
C GLU A 197 18.23 6.72 10.55
N ALA A 198 17.05 7.37 10.47
CA ALA A 198 16.38 7.60 9.18
C ALA A 198 17.14 8.54 8.25
N VAL A 199 17.89 9.50 8.80
CA VAL A 199 18.71 10.44 8.00
C VAL A 199 20.01 9.79 7.54
N GLU A 200 20.55 8.85 8.30
CA GLU A 200 21.80 8.14 7.98
C GLU A 200 21.60 6.96 7.02
N GLN A 201 20.38 6.47 6.88
CA GLN A 201 20.00 5.36 6.00
C GLN A 201 19.86 5.80 4.54
#